data_a9516ecd8409a0f6da36fdcbb489f602
#
_entry.id   a9516ecd8409a0f6da36fdcbb489f602
#
_cell.length_a   1.000
_cell.length_b   1.000
_cell.length_c   1.000
_cell.angle_alpha   90.00
_cell.angle_beta   90.00
_cell.angle_gamma   90.00
#
_symmetry.space_group_name_H-M   'P 1'
#
loop_
_entity.id
_entity.type
_entity.pdbx_description
1 polymer ?
#
loop_
_entity_poly.entity_id
_entity_poly.type
_entity_poly.pdbx_seq_one_letter_code
_entity_poly.pdbx_strand_id
1 'polypeptide(L)'
;MNKQSITYTILFTFAVTFVFVLLLSLTNQATVEIIERNERVDRQRAILQAMGLDVSEPEEVASRFQDVEEVEEDGLTLYAGTVDGSQVYAKEFRGSGLWGTIHGVLGVTADLSQTTGLSIIAHNETPGLGGRITEEWFQRQLEGEQIPQDRLLVTDGDGDYEYGNGEIDGITGATRTSDSMEVILNRELDTLKDALGGS
;
A
#
# COMPACT_ATOMS: atom_id res chain seq x y z
N MET A 1 -21.86 -46.38 24.42
CA MET A 1 -20.81 -45.55 25.07
C MET A 1 -21.51 -44.48 25.91
N ASN A 2 -21.13 -44.34 27.19
CA ASN A 2 -21.77 -43.33 28.06
C ASN A 2 -21.34 -41.94 27.65
N LYS A 3 -22.28 -41.04 27.34
CA LYS A 3 -22.01 -39.67 26.87
C LYS A 3 -21.29 -38.80 27.92
N GLN A 4 -21.21 -39.23 29.16
CA GLN A 4 -20.48 -38.55 30.25
C GLN A 4 -19.09 -39.13 30.48
N SER A 5 -18.63 -40.09 29.66
CA SER A 5 -17.28 -40.64 29.74
C SER A 5 -16.26 -39.68 29.13
N ILE A 6 -15.15 -39.42 29.80
CA ILE A 6 -14.01 -38.65 29.32
C ILE A 6 -13.54 -39.13 27.95
N THR A 7 -13.49 -40.45 27.77
CA THR A 7 -13.10 -41.07 26.48
C THR A 7 -14.06 -40.71 25.34
N TYR A 8 -15.37 -40.65 25.63
CA TYR A 8 -16.36 -40.21 24.64
C TYR A 8 -16.14 -38.76 24.26
N THR A 9 -15.92 -37.88 25.24
CA THR A 9 -15.67 -36.45 24.99
C THR A 9 -14.42 -36.24 24.13
N ILE A 10 -13.33 -36.96 24.47
CA ILE A 10 -12.07 -36.83 23.68
C ILE A 10 -12.29 -37.30 22.23
N LEU A 11 -12.88 -38.46 22.03
CA LEU A 11 -13.13 -38.98 20.67
C LEU A 11 -14.09 -38.11 19.86
N PHE A 12 -15.14 -37.62 20.53
CA PHE A 12 -16.09 -36.71 19.88
C PHE A 12 -15.45 -35.41 19.48
N THR A 13 -14.71 -34.77 20.39
CA THR A 13 -13.99 -33.50 20.11
C THR A 13 -12.97 -33.69 19.00
N PHE A 14 -12.18 -34.80 19.05
CA PHE A 14 -11.24 -35.11 17.99
C PHE A 14 -11.92 -35.27 16.63
N ALA A 15 -13.02 -36.02 16.55
CA ALA A 15 -13.73 -36.23 15.29
C ALA A 15 -14.30 -34.90 14.74
N VAL A 16 -14.89 -34.08 15.59
CA VAL A 16 -15.44 -32.78 15.19
C VAL A 16 -14.31 -31.86 14.73
N THR A 17 -13.24 -31.75 15.49
CA THR A 17 -12.08 -30.91 15.12
C THR A 17 -11.46 -31.38 13.82
N PHE A 18 -11.30 -32.70 13.63
CA PHE A 18 -10.76 -33.26 12.40
C PHE A 18 -11.59 -32.87 11.17
N VAL A 19 -12.94 -32.98 11.28
CA VAL A 19 -13.84 -32.59 10.18
C VAL A 19 -13.71 -31.10 9.87
N PHE A 20 -13.69 -30.22 10.89
CA PHE A 20 -13.54 -28.80 10.66
C PHE A 20 -12.18 -28.44 10.05
N VAL A 21 -11.09 -29.01 10.54
CA VAL A 21 -9.75 -28.80 9.98
C VAL A 21 -9.68 -29.26 8.53
N LEU A 22 -10.28 -30.42 8.23
CA LEU A 22 -10.33 -30.95 6.86
C LEU A 22 -11.10 -30.01 5.93
N LEU A 23 -12.28 -29.54 6.33
CA LEU A 23 -13.08 -28.60 5.55
C LEU A 23 -12.34 -27.28 5.32
N LEU A 24 -11.73 -26.71 6.37
CA LEU A 24 -10.93 -25.48 6.26
C LEU A 24 -9.74 -25.67 5.31
N SER A 25 -9.02 -26.79 5.42
CA SER A 25 -7.88 -27.10 4.55
C SER A 25 -8.29 -27.23 3.09
N LEU A 26 -9.40 -27.93 2.80
CA LEU A 26 -9.92 -28.07 1.44
C LEU A 26 -10.35 -26.73 0.86
N THR A 27 -11.05 -25.89 1.65
CA THR A 27 -11.46 -24.57 1.23
C THR A 27 -10.25 -23.67 0.94
N ASN A 28 -9.27 -23.65 1.85
CA ASN A 28 -8.03 -22.89 1.67
C ASN A 28 -7.30 -23.31 0.39
N GLN A 29 -7.15 -24.63 0.16
CA GLN A 29 -6.47 -25.12 -1.04
C GLN A 29 -7.22 -24.76 -2.33
N ALA A 30 -8.54 -24.70 -2.30
CA ALA A 30 -9.35 -24.33 -3.46
C ALA A 30 -9.29 -22.81 -3.79
N THR A 31 -8.96 -21.96 -2.81
CA THR A 31 -9.00 -20.51 -2.95
C THR A 31 -7.63 -19.84 -3.04
N VAL A 32 -6.56 -20.52 -2.61
CA VAL A 32 -5.21 -19.92 -2.52
C VAL A 32 -4.73 -19.33 -3.85
N GLU A 33 -4.87 -20.03 -4.96
CA GLU A 33 -4.44 -19.56 -6.28
C GLU A 33 -5.20 -18.29 -6.73
N ILE A 34 -6.49 -18.23 -6.38
CA ILE A 34 -7.32 -17.05 -6.71
C ILE A 34 -6.88 -15.84 -5.87
N ILE A 35 -6.61 -16.07 -4.58
CA ILE A 35 -6.14 -15.04 -3.66
C ILE A 35 -4.79 -14.50 -4.14
N GLU A 36 -3.81 -15.37 -4.38
CA GLU A 36 -2.47 -14.98 -4.84
C GLU A 36 -2.50 -14.20 -6.17
N ARG A 37 -3.40 -14.60 -7.08
CA ARG A 37 -3.58 -13.87 -8.34
C ARG A 37 -4.16 -12.49 -8.11
N ASN A 38 -5.18 -12.37 -7.26
CA ASN A 38 -5.80 -11.09 -6.96
C ASN A 38 -4.81 -10.15 -6.25
N GLU A 39 -4.09 -10.64 -5.24
CA GLU A 39 -3.05 -9.88 -4.53
C GLU A 39 -1.95 -9.38 -5.47
N ARG A 40 -1.56 -10.21 -6.46
CA ARG A 40 -0.59 -9.79 -7.48
C ARG A 40 -1.12 -8.67 -8.36
N VAL A 41 -2.36 -8.77 -8.83
CA VAL A 41 -3.00 -7.73 -9.64
C VAL A 41 -3.19 -6.45 -8.84
N ASP A 42 -3.61 -6.54 -7.58
CA ASP A 42 -3.79 -5.39 -6.71
C ASP A 42 -2.45 -4.68 -6.41
N ARG A 43 -1.39 -5.45 -6.19
CA ARG A 43 -0.03 -4.92 -6.03
C ARG A 43 0.46 -4.22 -7.30
N GLN A 44 0.30 -4.83 -8.47
CA GLN A 44 0.67 -4.23 -9.76
C GLN A 44 -0.13 -2.95 -10.03
N ARG A 45 -1.43 -2.97 -9.73
CA ARG A 45 -2.29 -1.78 -9.82
C ARG A 45 -1.77 -0.66 -8.92
N ALA A 46 -1.45 -0.95 -7.66
CA ALA A 46 -0.94 0.03 -6.73
C ALA A 46 0.38 0.67 -7.19
N ILE A 47 1.27 -0.12 -7.80
CA ILE A 47 2.53 0.38 -8.37
C ILE A 47 2.23 1.34 -9.54
N LEU A 48 1.37 0.94 -10.47
CA LEU A 48 1.00 1.78 -11.61
C LEU A 48 0.31 3.08 -11.19
N GLN A 49 -0.61 3.00 -10.22
CA GLN A 49 -1.28 4.19 -9.66
C GLN A 49 -0.29 5.14 -8.98
N ALA A 50 0.65 4.59 -8.20
CA ALA A 50 1.70 5.40 -7.60
C ALA A 50 2.61 6.07 -8.65
N MET A 51 2.81 5.43 -9.81
CA MET A 51 3.52 6.04 -10.94
C MET A 51 2.70 7.11 -11.68
N GLY A 52 1.44 7.34 -11.31
CA GLY A 52 0.57 8.33 -11.96
C GLY A 52 -0.24 7.77 -13.12
N LEU A 53 -0.39 6.44 -13.21
CA LEU A 53 -1.22 5.79 -14.23
C LEU A 53 -2.56 5.36 -13.63
N ASP A 54 -3.64 5.93 -14.13
CA ASP A 54 -5.00 5.52 -13.73
C ASP A 54 -5.37 4.23 -14.47
N VAL A 55 -5.34 3.10 -13.75
CA VAL A 55 -5.66 1.77 -14.25
C VAL A 55 -6.64 1.08 -13.31
N SER A 56 -7.71 0.53 -13.87
CA SER A 56 -8.77 -0.10 -13.09
C SER A 56 -8.98 -1.58 -13.46
N GLU A 57 -8.99 -1.89 -14.75
CA GLU A 57 -9.29 -3.23 -15.23
C GLU A 57 -8.06 -4.17 -15.14
N PRO A 58 -8.25 -5.44 -14.71
CA PRO A 58 -7.13 -6.38 -14.54
C PRO A 58 -6.30 -6.63 -15.80
N GLU A 59 -6.95 -6.63 -16.97
CA GLU A 59 -6.26 -6.81 -18.26
C GLU A 59 -5.39 -5.60 -18.60
N GLU A 60 -5.85 -4.40 -18.30
CA GLU A 60 -5.08 -3.17 -18.47
C GLU A 60 -3.89 -3.13 -17.52
N VAL A 61 -4.09 -3.48 -16.24
CA VAL A 61 -3.02 -3.60 -15.26
C VAL A 61 -1.93 -4.55 -15.76
N ALA A 62 -2.30 -5.75 -16.21
CA ALA A 62 -1.34 -6.74 -16.69
C ALA A 62 -0.58 -6.27 -17.94
N SER A 63 -1.26 -5.52 -18.83
CA SER A 63 -0.64 -4.96 -20.04
C SER A 63 0.34 -3.84 -19.71
N ARG A 64 -0.08 -2.86 -18.92
CA ARG A 64 0.76 -1.70 -18.54
C ARG A 64 1.95 -2.09 -17.68
N PHE A 65 1.78 -3.08 -16.83
CA PHE A 65 2.86 -3.54 -15.95
C PHE A 65 4.02 -4.22 -16.70
N GLN A 66 3.82 -4.61 -17.97
CA GLN A 66 4.91 -5.14 -18.81
C GLN A 66 5.95 -4.09 -19.15
N ASP A 67 5.59 -2.80 -19.10
CA ASP A 67 6.48 -1.67 -19.39
C ASP A 67 7.19 -1.17 -18.12
N VAL A 68 6.95 -1.80 -16.96
CA VAL A 68 7.59 -1.49 -15.68
C VAL A 68 8.76 -2.44 -15.45
N GLU A 69 9.93 -1.86 -15.19
CA GLU A 69 11.13 -2.61 -14.86
C GLU A 69 11.34 -2.62 -13.34
N GLU A 70 11.63 -3.80 -12.79
CA GLU A 70 12.08 -3.93 -11.41
C GLU A 70 13.59 -3.74 -11.38
N VAL A 71 14.06 -2.71 -10.67
CA VAL A 71 15.47 -2.34 -10.55
C VAL A 71 15.92 -2.40 -9.10
N GLU A 72 17.13 -2.86 -8.87
CA GLU A 72 17.78 -2.81 -7.55
C GLU A 72 18.78 -1.65 -7.52
N GLU A 73 18.53 -0.67 -6.66
CA GLU A 73 19.43 0.46 -6.41
C GLU A 73 19.76 0.50 -4.91
N ASP A 74 21.03 0.47 -4.62
CA ASP A 74 21.59 0.48 -3.24
C ASP A 74 20.95 -0.55 -2.28
N GLY A 75 20.56 -1.73 -2.82
CA GLY A 75 19.89 -2.80 -2.07
C GLY A 75 18.40 -2.57 -1.84
N LEU A 76 17.80 -1.62 -2.54
CA LEU A 76 16.36 -1.34 -2.56
C LEU A 76 15.75 -1.80 -3.87
N THR A 77 14.60 -2.46 -3.78
CA THR A 77 13.79 -2.79 -4.95
C THR A 77 12.92 -1.60 -5.31
N LEU A 78 13.11 -1.07 -6.51
CA LEU A 78 12.33 0.02 -7.10
C LEU A 78 11.65 -0.47 -8.38
N TYR A 79 10.54 0.16 -8.72
CA TYR A 79 9.83 -0.04 -9.99
C TYR A 79 10.04 1.18 -10.85
N ALA A 80 10.71 1.01 -12.00
CA ALA A 80 11.01 2.08 -12.93
C ALA A 80 10.09 2.00 -14.16
N GLY A 81 9.64 3.15 -14.65
CA GLY A 81 8.83 3.24 -15.86
C GLY A 81 8.84 4.63 -16.45
N THR A 82 8.18 4.78 -17.60
CA THR A 82 8.04 6.07 -18.28
C THR A 82 6.57 6.45 -18.37
N VAL A 83 6.23 7.61 -17.82
CA VAL A 83 4.89 8.19 -17.87
C VAL A 83 4.98 9.57 -18.51
N ASP A 84 4.20 9.80 -19.56
CA ASP A 84 4.21 11.05 -20.35
C ASP A 84 5.61 11.51 -20.81
N GLY A 85 6.48 10.54 -21.12
CA GLY A 85 7.85 10.77 -21.58
C GLY A 85 8.86 11.10 -20.46
N SER A 86 8.44 11.10 -19.22
CA SER A 86 9.27 11.31 -18.03
C SER A 86 9.53 9.99 -17.32
N GLN A 87 10.76 9.77 -16.87
CA GLN A 87 11.09 8.62 -16.05
C GLN A 87 10.55 8.82 -14.63
N VAL A 88 9.89 7.79 -14.11
CA VAL A 88 9.33 7.76 -12.77
C VAL A 88 9.74 6.50 -12.04
N TYR A 89 9.82 6.57 -10.73
CA TYR A 89 10.10 5.45 -9.86
C TYR A 89 8.98 5.26 -8.85
N ALA A 90 8.65 4.02 -8.55
CA ALA A 90 7.73 3.69 -7.47
C ALA A 90 8.41 2.73 -6.49
N LYS A 91 8.14 2.89 -5.20
CA LYS A 91 8.70 2.08 -4.13
C LYS A 91 7.59 1.61 -3.19
N GLU A 92 7.54 0.31 -2.93
CA GLU A 92 6.70 -0.22 -1.87
C GLU A 92 7.28 0.17 -0.50
N PHE A 93 6.39 0.50 0.41
CA PHE A 93 6.74 0.82 1.78
C PHE A 93 5.87 0.08 2.80
N ARG A 94 6.43 -0.05 4.00
CA ARG A 94 5.70 -0.48 5.19
C ARG A 94 6.06 0.44 6.33
N GLY A 95 5.04 1.03 6.95
CA GLY A 95 5.23 1.95 8.06
C GLY A 95 4.26 1.69 9.19
N SER A 96 4.59 2.18 10.38
CA SER A 96 3.72 2.05 11.55
C SER A 96 2.65 3.13 11.51
N GLY A 97 1.39 2.73 11.37
CA GLY A 97 0.23 3.57 11.62
C GLY A 97 -0.13 3.60 13.11
N LEU A 98 -1.33 4.07 13.41
CA LEU A 98 -1.84 4.11 14.78
C LEU A 98 -2.21 2.71 15.30
N TRP A 99 -2.87 1.88 14.50
CA TRP A 99 -3.39 0.57 14.90
C TRP A 99 -2.63 -0.60 14.28
N GLY A 100 -1.73 -0.35 13.37
CA GLY A 100 -0.95 -1.41 12.75
C GLY A 100 -0.09 -0.90 11.60
N THR A 101 0.39 -1.84 10.81
CA THR A 101 1.22 -1.50 9.65
C THR A 101 0.35 -0.96 8.52
N ILE A 102 0.78 0.16 7.95
CA ILE A 102 0.30 0.68 6.67
C ILE A 102 1.26 0.19 5.60
N HIS A 103 0.73 -0.44 4.57
CA HIS A 103 1.47 -0.92 3.40
C HIS A 103 0.97 -0.19 2.17
N GLY A 104 1.86 0.40 1.41
CA GLY A 104 1.52 1.16 0.22
C GLY A 104 2.68 1.29 -0.74
N VAL A 105 2.48 2.08 -1.77
CA VAL A 105 3.46 2.43 -2.79
C VAL A 105 3.50 3.94 -2.92
N LEU A 106 4.70 4.51 -2.91
CA LEU A 106 4.96 5.92 -3.19
C LEU A 106 5.69 6.02 -4.53
N GLY A 107 5.20 6.87 -5.40
CA GLY A 107 5.84 7.18 -6.68
C GLY A 107 6.47 8.57 -6.66
N VAL A 108 7.57 8.71 -7.38
CA VAL A 108 8.34 9.96 -7.51
C VAL A 108 8.89 10.13 -8.92
N THR A 109 9.14 11.36 -9.32
CA THR A 109 9.93 11.68 -10.53
C THR A 109 11.39 11.29 -10.34
N ALA A 110 12.11 11.05 -11.44
CA ALA A 110 13.52 10.64 -11.39
C ALA A 110 14.45 11.66 -10.73
N ASP A 111 14.11 12.94 -10.80
CA ASP A 111 14.83 14.03 -10.16
C ASP A 111 14.39 14.31 -8.71
N LEU A 112 13.46 13.52 -8.20
CA LEU A 112 12.87 13.66 -6.85
C LEU A 112 12.25 15.05 -6.58
N SER A 113 11.86 15.78 -7.62
CA SER A 113 11.24 17.09 -7.46
C SER A 113 9.77 17.02 -7.09
N GLN A 114 9.10 15.91 -7.46
CA GLN A 114 7.66 15.72 -7.25
C GLN A 114 7.35 14.26 -6.90
N THR A 115 6.30 14.07 -6.13
CA THR A 115 5.63 12.76 -6.07
C THR A 115 4.76 12.56 -7.30
N THR A 116 4.63 11.33 -7.78
CA THR A 116 3.76 10.99 -8.90
C THR A 116 2.44 10.38 -8.47
N GLY A 117 2.38 9.86 -7.25
CA GLY A 117 1.17 9.31 -6.66
C GLY A 117 1.45 8.49 -5.40
N LEU A 118 0.38 8.16 -4.72
CA LEU A 118 0.35 7.27 -3.56
C LEU A 118 -0.74 6.24 -3.76
N SER A 119 -0.46 4.98 -3.46
CA SER A 119 -1.49 3.94 -3.40
C SER A 119 -1.33 3.12 -2.12
N ILE A 120 -2.41 2.96 -1.36
CA ILE A 120 -2.43 2.17 -0.13
C ILE A 120 -2.94 0.76 -0.45
N ILE A 121 -2.10 -0.25 -0.21
CA ILE A 121 -2.42 -1.66 -0.46
C ILE A 121 -3.17 -2.26 0.73
N ALA A 122 -2.70 -2.01 1.96
CA ALA A 122 -3.30 -2.57 3.17
C ALA A 122 -3.02 -1.69 4.40
N HIS A 123 -3.96 -1.68 5.34
CA HIS A 123 -3.81 -1.01 6.63
C HIS A 123 -4.72 -1.65 7.69
N ASN A 124 -4.48 -1.29 8.96
CA ASN A 124 -5.31 -1.69 10.09
C ASN A 124 -5.97 -0.49 10.80
N GLU A 125 -6.01 0.66 10.15
CA GLU A 125 -6.59 1.88 10.70
C GLU A 125 -8.12 1.79 10.79
N THR A 126 -8.71 2.56 11.69
CA THR A 126 -10.16 2.55 11.95
C THR A 126 -10.94 3.05 10.73
N PRO A 127 -11.92 2.28 10.21
CA PRO A 127 -12.80 2.73 9.12
C PRO A 127 -13.49 4.06 9.43
N GLY A 128 -13.56 4.95 8.43
CA GLY A 128 -14.17 6.27 8.57
C GLY A 128 -13.34 7.30 9.37
N LEU A 129 -12.19 6.89 9.90
CA LEU A 129 -11.19 7.74 10.54
C LEU A 129 -9.84 7.57 9.81
N GLY A 130 -8.83 7.02 10.47
CA GLY A 130 -7.52 6.77 9.86
C GLY A 130 -7.57 5.93 8.58
N GLY A 131 -8.55 5.03 8.43
CA GLY A 131 -8.75 4.26 7.21
C GLY A 131 -9.07 5.09 5.96
N ARG A 132 -9.43 6.37 6.13
CA ARG A 132 -9.65 7.30 5.00
C ARG A 132 -8.38 7.61 4.19
N ILE A 133 -7.22 7.18 4.64
CA ILE A 133 -5.98 7.19 3.82
C ILE A 133 -6.13 6.42 2.49
N THR A 134 -7.12 5.51 2.39
CA THR A 134 -7.44 4.80 1.14
C THR A 134 -8.42 5.52 0.24
N GLU A 135 -9.01 6.63 0.70
CA GLU A 135 -9.92 7.41 -0.10
C GLU A 135 -9.16 8.18 -1.20
N GLU A 136 -9.78 8.27 -2.36
CA GLU A 136 -9.20 8.89 -3.56
C GLU A 136 -8.71 10.34 -3.30
N TRP A 137 -9.47 11.12 -2.56
CA TRP A 137 -9.11 12.50 -2.24
C TRP A 137 -7.77 12.61 -1.48
N PHE A 138 -7.49 11.66 -0.58
CA PHE A 138 -6.23 11.66 0.18
C PHE A 138 -5.05 11.25 -0.72
N GLN A 139 -5.22 10.19 -1.48
CA GLN A 139 -4.16 9.66 -2.35
C GLN A 139 -3.82 10.62 -3.49
N ARG A 140 -4.82 11.27 -4.08
CA ARG A 140 -4.65 12.23 -5.17
C ARG A 140 -3.81 13.45 -4.80
N GLN A 141 -3.73 13.83 -3.54
CA GLN A 141 -2.88 14.92 -3.11
C GLN A 141 -1.39 14.68 -3.43
N LEU A 142 -1.00 13.41 -3.61
CA LEU A 142 0.37 13.04 -3.99
C LEU A 142 0.56 12.96 -5.52
N GLU A 143 -0.45 13.28 -6.32
CA GLU A 143 -0.33 13.32 -7.78
C GLU A 143 0.28 14.65 -8.23
N GLY A 144 1.58 14.67 -8.49
CA GLY A 144 2.31 15.89 -8.92
C GLY A 144 2.61 16.88 -7.79
N GLU A 145 2.51 16.43 -6.53
CA GLU A 145 2.86 17.27 -5.39
C GLU A 145 4.37 17.52 -5.35
N GLN A 146 4.76 18.79 -5.16
CA GLN A 146 6.17 19.16 -5.07
C GLN A 146 6.77 18.71 -3.74
N ILE A 147 8.08 18.44 -3.74
CA ILE A 147 8.84 18.06 -2.57
C ILE A 147 9.79 19.22 -2.19
N PRO A 148 9.28 20.32 -1.61
CA PRO A 148 10.10 21.46 -1.25
C PRO A 148 11.02 21.11 -0.09
N GLN A 149 12.31 21.47 -0.21
CA GLN A 149 13.31 21.19 0.83
C GLN A 149 13.38 19.71 1.24
N ASP A 150 13.08 18.80 0.29
CA ASP A 150 13.10 17.35 0.45
C ASP A 150 12.11 16.78 1.47
N ARG A 151 11.01 17.51 1.74
CA ARG A 151 10.00 17.12 2.73
C ARG A 151 8.58 17.44 2.29
N LEU A 152 7.66 16.60 2.76
CA LEU A 152 6.22 16.84 2.74
C LEU A 152 5.74 17.13 4.16
N LEU A 153 4.75 18.00 4.29
CA LEU A 153 4.09 18.31 5.56
C LEU A 153 2.64 17.83 5.49
N VAL A 154 2.16 17.20 6.54
CA VAL A 154 0.74 16.89 6.69
C VAL A 154 0.12 17.90 7.64
N THR A 155 -0.73 18.75 7.11
CA THR A 155 -1.36 19.84 7.86
C THR A 155 -2.75 19.45 8.36
N ASP A 156 -3.23 20.13 9.40
CA ASP A 156 -4.63 20.05 9.84
C ASP A 156 -5.51 20.83 8.83
N GLY A 157 -5.75 20.23 7.67
CA GLY A 157 -6.51 20.85 6.60
C GLY A 157 -7.90 20.28 6.45
N ASP A 158 -8.81 21.11 5.94
CA ASP A 158 -10.13 20.69 5.45
C ASP A 158 -10.10 20.48 3.92
N GLY A 159 -8.91 20.30 3.35
CA GLY A 159 -8.68 20.17 1.92
C GLY A 159 -8.74 21.53 1.22
N ASP A 160 -7.69 22.34 1.33
CA ASP A 160 -7.57 23.56 0.55
C ASP A 160 -7.27 23.26 -0.93
N TYR A 161 -6.88 22.01 -1.20
CA TYR A 161 -6.55 21.48 -2.53
C TYR A 161 -5.52 22.34 -3.29
N GLU A 162 -4.66 23.05 -2.57
CA GLU A 162 -3.51 23.72 -3.17
C GLU A 162 -2.43 22.68 -3.49
N TYR A 163 -2.27 22.38 -4.77
CA TYR A 163 -1.25 21.47 -5.25
C TYR A 163 0.10 22.17 -5.43
N GLY A 164 1.18 21.47 -5.17
CA GLY A 164 2.52 21.93 -5.49
C GLY A 164 3.17 22.80 -4.43
N ASN A 165 2.67 22.78 -3.19
CA ASN A 165 3.23 23.54 -2.07
C ASN A 165 4.02 22.68 -1.08
N GLY A 166 3.99 21.34 -1.22
CA GLY A 166 4.61 20.36 -0.29
C GLY A 166 3.74 20.08 0.92
N GLU A 167 2.51 20.52 0.95
CA GLU A 167 1.58 20.30 2.04
C GLU A 167 0.48 19.33 1.62
N ILE A 168 0.11 18.44 2.51
CA ILE A 168 -0.94 17.43 2.34
C ILE A 168 -1.95 17.63 3.45
N ASP A 169 -3.21 17.69 3.10
CA ASP A 169 -4.29 17.75 4.06
C ASP A 169 -4.42 16.45 4.85
N GLY A 170 -4.35 16.56 6.15
CA GLY A 170 -4.57 15.48 7.07
C GLY A 170 -6.04 15.07 7.15
N ILE A 171 -6.28 13.96 7.81
CA ILE A 171 -7.64 13.42 7.98
C ILE A 171 -8.25 13.98 9.26
N THR A 172 -9.28 14.81 9.11
CA THR A 172 -10.03 15.36 10.25
C THR A 172 -10.51 14.24 11.18
N GLY A 173 -10.15 14.34 12.47
CA GLY A 173 -10.47 13.34 13.49
C GLY A 173 -9.53 12.13 13.52
N ALA A 174 -8.49 12.10 12.69
CA ALA A 174 -7.49 11.04 12.65
C ALA A 174 -6.04 11.59 12.66
N THR A 175 -5.78 12.63 13.44
CA THR A 175 -4.48 13.31 13.53
C THR A 175 -3.30 12.36 13.68
N ARG A 176 -3.40 11.34 14.53
CA ARG A 176 -2.30 10.39 14.74
C ARG A 176 -2.00 9.52 13.52
N THR A 177 -2.99 9.18 12.70
CA THR A 177 -2.76 8.47 11.44
C THR A 177 -2.15 9.43 10.42
N SER A 178 -2.59 10.69 10.40
CA SER A 178 -2.02 11.75 9.56
C SER A 178 -0.54 11.99 9.90
N ASP A 179 -0.20 12.16 11.19
CA ASP A 179 1.19 12.26 11.67
C ASP A 179 2.03 11.03 11.27
N SER A 180 1.43 9.83 11.36
CA SER A 180 2.11 8.59 10.95
C SER A 180 2.39 8.60 9.44
N MET A 181 1.45 9.07 8.62
CA MET A 181 1.65 9.19 7.17
C MET A 181 2.77 10.19 6.84
N GLU A 182 2.84 11.35 7.52
CA GLU A 182 3.94 12.29 7.35
C GLU A 182 5.29 11.64 7.61
N VAL A 183 5.42 10.94 8.74
CA VAL A 183 6.66 10.23 9.11
C VAL A 183 7.01 9.15 8.09
N ILE A 184 6.02 8.38 7.62
CA ILE A 184 6.21 7.32 6.63
C ILE A 184 6.69 7.92 5.31
N LEU A 185 5.95 8.89 4.76
CA LEU A 185 6.27 9.49 3.47
C LEU A 185 7.65 10.13 3.46
N ASN A 186 7.98 10.93 4.47
CA ASN A 186 9.30 11.56 4.56
C ASN A 186 10.43 10.54 4.70
N ARG A 187 10.25 9.47 5.46
CA ARG A 187 11.25 8.40 5.54
C ARG A 187 11.46 7.71 4.18
N GLU A 188 10.38 7.49 3.43
CA GLU A 188 10.50 6.87 2.10
C GLU A 188 11.17 7.82 1.10
N LEU A 189 10.90 9.13 1.19
CA LEU A 189 11.60 10.13 0.39
C LEU A 189 13.11 10.19 0.70
N ASP A 190 13.48 10.17 1.98
CA ASP A 190 14.90 10.09 2.39
C ASP A 190 15.56 8.83 1.82
N THR A 191 14.88 7.68 1.90
CA THR A 191 15.37 6.41 1.36
C THR A 191 15.53 6.44 -0.17
N LEU A 192 14.58 7.03 -0.88
CA LEU A 192 14.64 7.19 -2.34
C LEU A 192 15.76 8.15 -2.75
N LYS A 193 15.97 9.22 -2.00
CA LYS A 193 17.05 10.17 -2.22
C LYS A 193 18.42 9.53 -2.05
N ASP A 194 18.62 8.73 -1.02
CA ASP A 194 19.86 8.00 -0.80
C ASP A 194 20.14 7.03 -1.95
N ALA A 195 19.13 6.34 -2.46
CA ALA A 195 19.25 5.37 -3.53
C ALA A 195 19.45 6.01 -4.92
N LEU A 196 18.68 7.07 -5.26
CA LEU A 196 18.68 7.68 -6.58
C LEU A 196 19.62 8.91 -6.68
N GLY A 197 19.90 9.56 -5.56
CA GLY A 197 20.75 10.77 -5.51
C GLY A 197 22.25 10.52 -5.41
N GLY A 198 22.68 9.26 -5.24
CA GLY A 198 24.08 8.85 -5.11
C GLY A 198 24.81 8.60 -6.45
N SER A 199 24.23 9.00 -7.59
CA SER A 199 24.78 8.77 -8.93
C SER A 199 25.51 9.98 -9.48
#